data_ec8bdfc4570f9fac1e54909641b9d90e
#
_entry.id   ec8bdfc4570f9fac1e54909641b9d90e
#
_cell.length_a   1.000
_cell.length_b   1.000
_cell.length_c   1.000
_cell.angle_alpha   90.00
_cell.angle_beta   90.00
_cell.angle_gamma   90.00
#
_symmetry.space_group_name_H-M   'P 1'
#
loop_
_entity.id
_entity.type
_entity.pdbx_description
1 polymer ?
#
loop_
_entity_poly.entity_id
_entity_poly.type
_entity_poly.pdbx_seq_one_letter_code
_entity_poly.pdbx_strand_id
1 'polypeptide(L)'
;MKKISLSVVLFLTTTLLPFNSTWAEDETPRQTRINLIPRKPSTAPDYYCTWNIQGYISSYGRDGNENIRSQMREENIFNDRIINGCTYKAWADHYTSIHEDLFFVLDDSWDIPLSVVDRYWSAESGNSGQRPEYGLVILDQTRFPSFQGDNVGRLRKLVKAVEKRRWKGLGGWVAANKCMLEPYNSMSEEDFWKARLRESQKAGIRYWKVDWGTYPGQDPMNSRNAEWRRNLTTWAAEVAPDVLVEHGSFQGLANPRPGFITFSPVLRTYDVDNHVAVGQTIQRVAELLSYRAEGEGLGIINCEDEPYIAVGLGCAIGVMRHPLQGPLPNGKPDGTFFDESPQGRRLKQRLTEVVRGVRWHRIATPFPVNADGQVDDLTLEEHWSDGNRRSEAPARVSRNMPLPRLDNTNANRPFVMASRYPTGQTAIVTMGRSLGDRYQTTPIRVEVEAGAWNREVGIFGYYDELVITYESLPLRPFRILAQDLASDRAWDITDAIQVKGTQITLPGELITRIGQTANDGAQDLSDPGLVLLIKAKK
;
A
#
# COMPACT_ATOMS: atom_id res chain seq x y z
N MET A 1 -1.37 -54.34 -42.84
CA MET A 1 -0.93 -54.61 -41.47
C MET A 1 -0.42 -53.33 -40.88
N LYS A 2 -1.23 -52.62 -40.07
CA LYS A 2 -0.82 -51.41 -39.35
C LYS A 2 -0.46 -51.81 -37.92
N LYS A 3 0.77 -51.53 -37.52
CA LYS A 3 1.23 -51.72 -36.17
C LYS A 3 0.70 -50.58 -35.28
N ILE A 4 -0.04 -50.95 -34.27
CA ILE A 4 -0.50 -50.02 -33.20
C ILE A 4 0.61 -50.04 -32.11
N SER A 5 1.20 -48.90 -31.89
CA SER A 5 2.16 -48.70 -30.79
C SER A 5 1.37 -48.25 -29.55
N LEU A 6 1.45 -49.02 -28.47
CA LEU A 6 0.82 -48.77 -27.20
C LEU A 6 1.83 -47.99 -26.31
N SER A 7 1.59 -46.70 -26.13
CA SER A 7 2.38 -45.89 -25.17
C SER A 7 1.79 -46.03 -23.77
N VAL A 8 2.55 -46.68 -22.90
CA VAL A 8 2.23 -46.75 -21.45
C VAL A 8 2.62 -45.43 -20.80
N VAL A 9 1.62 -44.66 -20.33
CA VAL A 9 1.83 -43.49 -19.50
C VAL A 9 1.93 -43.95 -18.06
N LEU A 10 3.12 -43.82 -17.49
CA LEU A 10 3.41 -44.11 -16.09
C LEU A 10 3.00 -42.89 -15.24
N PHE A 11 1.86 -43.00 -14.51
CA PHE A 11 1.49 -42.02 -13.50
C PHE A 11 2.39 -42.24 -12.26
N LEU A 12 3.32 -41.33 -12.04
CA LEU A 12 4.02 -41.21 -10.76
C LEU A 12 3.09 -40.44 -9.78
N THR A 13 2.39 -41.18 -8.93
CA THR A 13 1.73 -40.65 -7.76
C THR A 13 2.80 -40.32 -6.71
N THR A 14 3.18 -39.05 -6.59
CA THR A 14 3.90 -38.56 -5.43
C THR A 14 2.96 -38.51 -4.24
N THR A 15 3.05 -39.53 -3.38
CA THR A 15 2.45 -39.49 -2.05
C THR A 15 3.16 -38.42 -1.23
N LEU A 16 2.50 -37.28 -1.04
CA LEU A 16 2.83 -36.32 0.00
C LEU A 16 2.60 -37.00 1.36
N LEU A 17 3.68 -37.45 2.00
CA LEU A 17 3.64 -37.84 3.39
C LEU A 17 3.30 -36.61 4.23
N PRO A 18 2.32 -36.68 5.14
CA PRO A 18 2.11 -35.59 6.08
C PRO A 18 3.33 -35.51 7.00
N PHE A 19 4.01 -34.39 6.99
CA PHE A 19 5.01 -34.05 7.99
C PHE A 19 4.29 -33.87 9.34
N ASN A 20 4.17 -34.91 10.11
CA ASN A 20 3.81 -34.82 11.51
C ASN A 20 5.05 -34.38 12.30
N SER A 21 5.25 -33.09 12.47
CA SER A 21 6.12 -32.58 13.54
C SER A 21 5.38 -32.78 14.86
N THR A 22 5.68 -33.85 15.55
CA THR A 22 5.20 -34.08 16.94
C THR A 22 5.99 -33.17 17.87
N TRP A 23 5.42 -31.97 18.14
CA TRP A 23 5.80 -31.19 19.31
C TRP A 23 5.31 -31.95 20.56
N ALA A 24 6.12 -31.97 21.62
CA ALA A 24 5.63 -32.45 22.91
C ALA A 24 4.40 -31.64 23.31
N GLU A 25 3.38 -32.24 23.90
CA GLU A 25 2.10 -31.58 24.24
C GLU A 25 2.26 -30.30 25.09
N ASP A 26 3.38 -30.15 25.81
CA ASP A 26 3.69 -28.99 26.65
C ASP A 26 4.31 -27.79 25.88
N GLU A 27 4.73 -27.94 24.61
CA GLU A 27 5.40 -26.89 23.81
C GLU A 27 4.45 -26.18 22.83
N THR A 28 3.15 -26.49 22.85
CA THR A 28 2.20 -25.90 21.91
C THR A 28 1.83 -24.48 22.31
N PRO A 29 1.86 -23.49 21.37
CA PRO A 29 1.36 -22.15 21.61
C PRO A 29 -0.08 -22.16 22.14
N ARG A 30 -0.36 -21.34 23.15
CA ARG A 30 -1.69 -21.26 23.77
C ARG A 30 -2.38 -19.96 23.35
N GLN A 31 -3.54 -20.08 22.71
CA GLN A 31 -4.33 -18.90 22.37
C GLN A 31 -4.81 -18.19 23.65
N THR A 32 -4.70 -16.86 23.65
CA THR A 32 -5.08 -16.01 24.77
C THR A 32 -6.33 -15.18 24.44
N ARG A 33 -6.85 -14.44 25.43
CA ARG A 33 -7.91 -13.43 25.22
C ARG A 33 -7.33 -12.02 25.02
N ILE A 34 -6.01 -11.91 24.91
CA ILE A 34 -5.30 -10.62 24.77
C ILE A 34 -5.34 -10.22 23.29
N ASN A 35 -5.66 -8.98 23.04
CA ASN A 35 -5.42 -8.33 21.75
C ASN A 35 -4.25 -7.35 21.91
N LEU A 36 -3.20 -7.51 21.10
CA LEU A 36 -2.02 -6.64 21.11
C LEU A 36 -2.23 -5.38 20.27
N ILE A 37 -3.22 -5.39 19.39
CA ILE A 37 -3.47 -4.29 18.46
C ILE A 37 -4.41 -3.28 19.13
N PRO A 38 -4.03 -1.99 19.18
CA PRO A 38 -4.90 -0.95 19.70
C PRO A 38 -6.25 -0.89 18.98
N ARG A 39 -7.33 -0.65 19.74
CA ARG A 39 -8.66 -0.44 19.15
C ARG A 39 -8.81 0.93 18.50
N LYS A 40 -8.00 1.90 18.92
CA LYS A 40 -8.01 3.24 18.35
C LYS A 40 -7.51 3.17 16.90
N PRO A 41 -8.25 3.75 15.95
CA PRO A 41 -7.82 3.84 14.56
C PRO A 41 -6.46 4.54 14.41
N SER A 42 -5.75 4.17 13.36
CA SER A 42 -4.47 4.78 13.01
C SER A 42 -4.63 6.24 12.58
N THR A 43 -3.66 7.08 12.92
CA THR A 43 -3.54 8.44 12.39
C THR A 43 -2.73 8.49 11.09
N ALA A 44 -2.18 7.37 10.63
CA ALA A 44 -1.42 7.29 9.39
C ALA A 44 -2.19 7.86 8.19
N PRO A 45 -1.54 8.48 7.21
CA PRO A 45 -2.19 8.99 6.01
C PRO A 45 -2.50 7.89 4.97
N ASP A 46 -2.84 6.70 5.45
CA ASP A 46 -3.18 5.57 4.61
C ASP A 46 -4.51 5.77 3.90
N TYR A 47 -4.62 5.27 2.66
CA TYR A 47 -5.84 5.37 1.89
C TYR A 47 -6.16 4.11 1.06
N TYR A 48 -7.42 3.97 0.68
CA TYR A 48 -7.88 3.12 -0.41
C TYR A 48 -8.28 3.98 -1.60
N CYS A 49 -7.70 3.71 -2.77
CA CYS A 49 -7.86 4.46 -4.00
C CYS A 49 -8.59 3.64 -5.07
N THR A 50 -9.47 4.30 -5.81
CA THR A 50 -10.38 3.59 -6.72
C THR A 50 -9.83 3.33 -8.14
N TRP A 51 -8.61 3.77 -8.48
CA TRP A 51 -8.09 3.67 -9.85
C TRP A 51 -8.10 2.25 -10.40
N ASN A 52 -7.55 1.32 -9.67
CA ASN A 52 -7.41 -0.04 -10.16
C ASN A 52 -8.75 -0.76 -10.31
N ILE A 53 -9.70 -0.49 -9.42
CA ILE A 53 -11.04 -1.06 -9.58
C ILE A 53 -11.83 -0.39 -10.71
N GLN A 54 -11.60 0.89 -11.00
CA GLN A 54 -12.14 1.54 -12.20
C GLN A 54 -11.66 0.81 -13.46
N GLY A 55 -10.37 0.55 -13.54
CA GLY A 55 -9.75 -0.21 -14.63
C GLY A 55 -10.32 -1.61 -14.76
N TYR A 56 -10.47 -2.32 -13.65
CA TYR A 56 -11.02 -3.67 -13.66
C TYR A 56 -12.45 -3.70 -14.22
N ILE A 57 -13.33 -2.84 -13.76
CA ILE A 57 -14.73 -2.78 -14.23
C ILE A 57 -14.83 -2.36 -15.70
N SER A 58 -13.95 -1.47 -16.17
CA SER A 58 -13.88 -1.08 -17.59
C SER A 58 -13.17 -2.10 -18.48
N SER A 59 -12.73 -3.24 -17.92
CA SER A 59 -11.83 -4.17 -18.61
C SER A 59 -10.58 -3.48 -19.18
N TYR A 60 -10.11 -2.43 -18.52
CA TYR A 60 -8.96 -1.59 -18.91
C TYR A 60 -9.08 -1.03 -20.35
N GLY A 61 -10.30 -0.71 -20.77
CA GLY A 61 -10.57 -0.17 -22.11
C GLY A 61 -10.27 -1.13 -23.25
N ARG A 62 -10.14 -2.42 -22.98
CA ARG A 62 -9.95 -3.43 -24.01
C ARG A 62 -11.27 -3.74 -24.70
N ASP A 63 -11.22 -4.00 -26.00
CA ASP A 63 -12.36 -4.44 -26.82
C ASP A 63 -13.52 -3.44 -26.92
N GLY A 64 -13.25 -2.14 -26.91
CA GLY A 64 -14.26 -1.10 -27.08
C GLY A 64 -15.18 -0.91 -25.88
N ASN A 65 -14.83 -1.46 -24.72
CA ASN A 65 -15.57 -1.24 -23.48
C ASN A 65 -15.42 0.20 -22.97
N GLU A 66 -16.27 0.54 -22.02
CA GLU A 66 -16.30 1.87 -21.41
C GLU A 66 -14.91 2.31 -20.91
N ASN A 67 -14.62 3.59 -21.10
CA ASN A 67 -13.38 4.19 -20.62
C ASN A 67 -13.22 3.99 -19.11
N ILE A 68 -12.01 3.71 -18.65
CA ILE A 68 -11.67 3.57 -17.23
C ILE A 68 -12.20 4.72 -16.39
N ARG A 69 -12.13 5.95 -16.90
CA ARG A 69 -12.60 7.17 -16.23
C ARG A 69 -14.12 7.27 -16.15
N SER A 70 -14.85 6.62 -17.07
CA SER A 70 -16.30 6.58 -17.03
C SER A 70 -16.84 5.73 -15.87
N GLN A 71 -16.00 4.87 -15.28
CA GLN A 71 -16.39 4.02 -14.16
C GLN A 71 -16.47 4.76 -12.83
N MET A 72 -15.89 5.94 -12.69
CA MET A 72 -16.06 6.79 -11.52
C MET A 72 -17.49 7.32 -11.45
N ARG A 73 -18.37 6.57 -10.78
CA ARG A 73 -19.81 6.84 -10.65
C ARG A 73 -20.31 6.46 -9.27
N GLU A 74 -21.31 7.20 -8.78
CA GLU A 74 -22.02 6.91 -7.53
C GLU A 74 -22.48 5.44 -7.45
N GLU A 75 -23.02 4.94 -8.55
CA GLU A 75 -23.53 3.56 -8.66
C GLU A 75 -22.46 2.51 -8.33
N ASN A 76 -21.23 2.66 -8.84
CA ASN A 76 -20.14 1.72 -8.56
C ASN A 76 -19.60 1.84 -7.14
N ILE A 77 -19.65 3.05 -6.58
CA ILE A 77 -19.11 3.30 -5.24
C ILE A 77 -20.02 2.75 -4.16
N PHE A 78 -21.35 2.88 -4.33
CA PHE A 78 -22.28 2.63 -3.23
C PHE A 78 -23.23 1.45 -3.43
N ASN A 79 -23.29 0.86 -4.62
CA ASN A 79 -24.19 -0.24 -4.92
C ASN A 79 -23.43 -1.46 -5.46
N ASP A 80 -23.86 -2.64 -5.04
CA ASP A 80 -23.45 -3.87 -5.70
C ASP A 80 -24.00 -3.90 -7.14
N ARG A 81 -23.19 -4.34 -8.08
CA ARG A 81 -23.59 -4.46 -9.49
C ARG A 81 -23.52 -5.89 -9.97
N ILE A 82 -24.41 -6.26 -10.87
CA ILE A 82 -24.35 -7.53 -11.60
C ILE A 82 -23.93 -7.24 -13.03
N ILE A 83 -22.75 -7.73 -13.41
CA ILE A 83 -22.21 -7.58 -14.77
C ILE A 83 -21.90 -8.99 -15.27
N ASN A 84 -22.49 -9.39 -16.40
CA ASN A 84 -22.32 -10.72 -16.98
C ASN A 84 -22.56 -11.88 -15.98
N GLY A 85 -23.54 -11.73 -15.08
CA GLY A 85 -23.89 -12.74 -14.08
C GLY A 85 -22.98 -12.79 -12.85
N CYS A 86 -21.94 -11.98 -12.79
CA CYS A 86 -21.07 -11.84 -11.63
C CYS A 86 -21.48 -10.64 -10.77
N THR A 87 -21.46 -10.81 -9.45
CA THR A 87 -21.72 -9.71 -8.51
C THR A 87 -20.42 -8.97 -8.17
N TYR A 88 -20.40 -7.69 -8.47
CA TYR A 88 -19.32 -6.77 -8.12
C TYR A 88 -19.77 -5.95 -6.91
N LYS A 89 -19.09 -6.12 -5.79
CA LYS A 89 -19.38 -5.41 -4.54
C LYS A 89 -19.15 -3.90 -4.70
N ALA A 90 -19.97 -3.11 -4.00
CA ALA A 90 -19.78 -1.68 -3.89
C ALA A 90 -18.36 -1.35 -3.42
N TRP A 91 -17.70 -0.39 -4.08
CA TRP A 91 -16.29 -0.09 -3.75
C TRP A 91 -16.11 0.41 -2.32
N ALA A 92 -17.10 1.13 -1.82
CA ALA A 92 -17.06 1.63 -0.44
C ALA A 92 -17.30 0.53 0.62
N ASP A 93 -17.53 -0.71 0.22
CA ASP A 93 -17.70 -1.86 1.12
C ASP A 93 -16.48 -2.82 1.06
N HIS A 94 -15.38 -2.41 0.40
CA HIS A 94 -14.12 -3.14 0.42
C HIS A 94 -13.35 -2.86 1.73
N TYR A 95 -12.60 -3.83 2.25
CA TYR A 95 -11.74 -3.67 3.45
C TYR A 95 -12.46 -3.22 4.72
N THR A 96 -13.66 -3.71 4.97
CA THR A 96 -14.54 -3.29 6.09
C THR A 96 -13.88 -3.35 7.47
N SER A 97 -12.88 -4.21 7.67
CA SER A 97 -12.17 -4.38 8.95
C SER A 97 -11.19 -3.24 9.28
N ILE A 98 -10.85 -2.40 8.28
CA ILE A 98 -9.87 -1.32 8.42
C ILE A 98 -10.36 0.02 7.85
N HIS A 99 -11.66 0.19 7.62
CA HIS A 99 -12.22 1.45 7.12
C HIS A 99 -11.82 2.66 7.95
N GLU A 100 -11.83 2.52 9.28
CA GLU A 100 -11.50 3.60 10.20
C GLU A 100 -10.03 4.05 10.11
N ASP A 101 -9.17 3.25 9.50
CA ASP A 101 -7.75 3.53 9.32
C ASP A 101 -7.44 4.17 7.96
N LEU A 102 -8.35 4.06 6.98
CA LEU A 102 -8.11 4.43 5.59
C LEU A 102 -8.97 5.62 5.14
N PHE A 103 -8.38 6.58 4.45
CA PHE A 103 -9.16 7.51 3.63
C PHE A 103 -9.72 6.76 2.41
N PHE A 104 -10.96 7.07 2.02
CA PHE A 104 -11.53 6.61 0.76
C PHE A 104 -11.25 7.66 -0.31
N VAL A 105 -10.34 7.38 -1.25
CA VAL A 105 -9.91 8.33 -2.28
C VAL A 105 -10.56 8.01 -3.61
N LEU A 106 -11.41 8.93 -4.08
CA LEU A 106 -11.91 8.90 -5.45
C LEU A 106 -10.77 9.24 -6.40
N ASP A 107 -10.49 8.37 -7.35
CA ASP A 107 -9.44 8.62 -8.34
C ASP A 107 -9.95 9.41 -9.55
N ASP A 108 -9.14 9.57 -10.55
CA ASP A 108 -9.30 10.39 -11.75
C ASP A 108 -10.76 10.47 -12.26
N SER A 109 -11.18 11.69 -12.57
CA SER A 109 -12.44 12.04 -13.24
C SER A 109 -13.72 12.12 -12.39
N TRP A 110 -13.65 12.10 -11.06
CA TRP A 110 -14.83 12.29 -10.22
C TRP A 110 -15.45 13.70 -10.36
N ASP A 111 -14.68 14.66 -10.83
CA ASP A 111 -15.00 16.08 -11.02
C ASP A 111 -15.26 16.48 -12.49
N ILE A 112 -15.31 15.51 -13.41
CA ILE A 112 -15.48 15.75 -14.85
C ILE A 112 -16.80 15.14 -15.33
N PRO A 113 -17.61 15.87 -16.13
CA PRO A 113 -18.83 15.34 -16.72
C PRO A 113 -18.60 14.09 -17.57
N LEU A 114 -19.48 13.08 -17.49
CA LEU A 114 -19.38 11.87 -18.29
C LEU A 114 -19.28 12.15 -19.79
N SER A 115 -20.06 13.11 -20.28
CA SER A 115 -20.10 13.50 -21.70
C SER A 115 -18.75 14.03 -22.23
N VAL A 116 -17.86 14.43 -21.34
CA VAL A 116 -16.54 14.97 -21.68
C VAL A 116 -15.51 13.87 -21.79
N VAL A 117 -15.62 12.81 -20.99
CA VAL A 117 -14.61 11.74 -20.91
C VAL A 117 -14.42 11.05 -22.24
N ASP A 118 -15.51 10.76 -22.94
CA ASP A 118 -15.46 9.99 -24.20
C ASP A 118 -14.79 10.78 -25.34
N ARG A 119 -14.86 12.13 -25.31
CA ARG A 119 -14.24 12.98 -26.33
C ARG A 119 -12.72 12.97 -26.30
N TYR A 120 -12.11 12.69 -25.16
CA TYR A 120 -10.65 12.79 -24.99
C TYR A 120 -9.89 11.51 -25.36
N TRP A 121 -10.61 10.41 -25.56
CA TRP A 121 -10.00 9.11 -25.86
C TRP A 121 -10.33 8.59 -27.24
N SER A 122 -11.11 9.33 -28.03
CA SER A 122 -11.27 8.99 -29.44
C SER A 122 -9.94 9.17 -30.18
N ALA A 123 -9.57 8.24 -31.02
CA ALA A 123 -8.34 8.27 -31.82
C ALA A 123 -8.20 9.53 -32.71
N GLU A 124 -9.31 10.27 -32.88
CA GLU A 124 -9.38 11.50 -33.65
C GLU A 124 -8.76 12.71 -32.90
N SER A 125 -8.63 12.64 -31.59
CA SER A 125 -8.13 13.79 -30.81
C SER A 125 -6.61 13.93 -30.80
N GLY A 126 -5.84 13.30 -31.68
CA GLY A 126 -4.37 13.42 -31.88
C GLY A 126 -3.51 14.26 -30.90
N ASN A 127 -4.15 14.89 -29.93
CA ASN A 127 -3.62 15.72 -28.87
C ASN A 127 -4.14 15.24 -27.52
N SER A 128 -3.43 14.32 -26.92
CA SER A 128 -3.64 13.86 -25.54
C SER A 128 -3.49 14.97 -24.48
N GLY A 129 -3.27 16.22 -24.86
CA GLY A 129 -2.72 17.24 -24.01
C GLY A 129 -3.68 18.28 -23.43
N GLN A 130 -4.85 18.50 -24.00
CA GLN A 130 -5.71 19.61 -23.57
C GLN A 130 -7.05 19.13 -23.05
N ARG A 131 -7.18 19.13 -21.72
CA ARG A 131 -8.42 18.81 -21.03
C ARG A 131 -8.80 19.99 -20.15
N PRO A 132 -9.55 20.95 -20.70
CA PRO A 132 -9.87 22.21 -20.00
C PRO A 132 -10.69 21.98 -18.74
N GLU A 133 -11.39 20.86 -18.62
CA GLU A 133 -12.22 20.50 -17.48
C GLU A 133 -11.44 19.96 -16.27
N TYR A 134 -10.22 19.45 -16.47
CA TYR A 134 -9.44 18.91 -15.36
C TYR A 134 -9.09 19.97 -14.32
N GLY A 135 -9.00 19.53 -13.07
CA GLY A 135 -8.74 20.38 -11.92
C GLY A 135 -9.92 21.21 -11.47
N LEU A 136 -11.14 20.86 -11.92
CA LEU A 136 -12.36 21.55 -11.51
C LEU A 136 -12.62 21.41 -10.01
N VAL A 137 -12.33 20.22 -9.45
CA VAL A 137 -12.55 19.90 -8.02
C VAL A 137 -13.98 20.19 -7.58
N ILE A 138 -14.93 19.87 -8.43
CA ILE A 138 -16.38 20.02 -8.22
C ILE A 138 -17.03 18.67 -8.47
N LEU A 139 -17.83 18.18 -7.53
CA LEU A 139 -18.54 16.91 -7.70
C LEU A 139 -19.48 16.96 -8.90
N ASP A 140 -19.22 16.14 -9.91
CA ASP A 140 -20.03 16.12 -11.12
C ASP A 140 -21.42 15.52 -10.89
N GLN A 141 -22.47 16.19 -11.36
CA GLN A 141 -23.85 15.74 -11.13
C GLN A 141 -24.28 14.56 -11.98
N THR A 142 -23.68 14.38 -13.15
CA THR A 142 -24.02 13.24 -14.03
C THR A 142 -23.46 11.94 -13.49
N ARG A 143 -22.35 12.02 -12.74
CA ARG A 143 -21.73 10.89 -12.07
C ARG A 143 -22.33 10.61 -10.69
N PHE A 144 -22.79 11.66 -10.02
CA PHE A 144 -23.29 11.62 -8.63
C PHE A 144 -24.68 12.24 -8.54
N PRO A 145 -25.69 11.66 -9.19
CA PRO A 145 -27.02 12.25 -9.34
C PRO A 145 -27.80 12.40 -8.02
N SER A 146 -27.54 11.56 -7.01
CA SER A 146 -28.24 11.64 -5.72
C SER A 146 -27.73 12.77 -4.83
N PHE A 147 -26.54 13.32 -5.10
CA PHE A 147 -25.95 14.39 -4.29
C PHE A 147 -26.29 15.76 -4.87
N GLN A 148 -27.46 16.30 -4.50
CA GLN A 148 -27.99 17.57 -5.01
C GLN A 148 -27.58 18.76 -4.13
N GLY A 149 -27.52 19.98 -4.73
CA GLY A 149 -27.20 21.25 -4.09
C GLY A 149 -26.03 21.98 -4.75
N ASP A 150 -25.52 23.00 -4.06
CA ASP A 150 -24.25 23.64 -4.44
C ASP A 150 -23.06 22.67 -4.25
N ASN A 151 -21.88 23.02 -4.75
CA ASN A 151 -20.71 22.15 -4.71
C ASN A 151 -20.38 21.70 -3.28
N VAL A 152 -20.30 22.60 -2.32
CA VAL A 152 -20.01 22.27 -0.92
C VAL A 152 -21.08 21.34 -0.32
N GLY A 153 -22.35 21.60 -0.61
CA GLY A 153 -23.46 20.76 -0.15
C GLY A 153 -23.42 19.35 -0.73
N ARG A 154 -23.10 19.20 -2.02
CA ARG A 154 -22.95 17.90 -2.69
C ARG A 154 -21.77 17.12 -2.14
N LEU A 155 -20.60 17.74 -2.06
CA LEU A 155 -19.40 17.12 -1.48
C LEU A 155 -19.62 16.70 -0.03
N ARG A 156 -20.32 17.53 0.78
CA ARG A 156 -20.65 17.19 2.17
C ARG A 156 -21.56 15.96 2.28
N LYS A 157 -22.53 15.83 1.37
CA LYS A 157 -23.39 14.63 1.33
C LYS A 157 -22.59 13.38 0.97
N LEU A 158 -21.66 13.48 0.03
CA LEU A 158 -20.75 12.40 -0.34
C LEU A 158 -19.83 12.01 0.84
N VAL A 159 -19.23 13.00 1.51
CA VAL A 159 -18.42 12.78 2.73
C VAL A 159 -19.23 11.98 3.76
N LYS A 160 -20.46 12.41 4.07
CA LYS A 160 -21.33 11.70 5.02
C LYS A 160 -21.69 10.28 4.57
N ALA A 161 -21.85 10.04 3.26
CA ALA A 161 -22.13 8.69 2.74
C ALA A 161 -20.93 7.73 2.93
N VAL A 162 -19.72 8.26 2.81
CA VAL A 162 -18.47 7.53 3.06
C VAL A 162 -18.26 7.30 4.56
N GLU A 163 -18.42 8.36 5.39
CA GLU A 163 -18.31 8.25 6.86
C GLU A 163 -19.33 7.29 7.47
N LYS A 164 -20.56 7.23 6.89
CA LYS A 164 -21.57 6.24 7.32
C LYS A 164 -21.10 4.79 7.18
N ARG A 165 -20.14 4.53 6.28
CA ARG A 165 -19.47 3.25 6.11
C ARG A 165 -18.20 3.12 6.97
N ARG A 166 -18.00 4.09 7.89
CA ARG A 166 -16.90 4.13 8.86
C ARG A 166 -15.52 4.36 8.26
N TRP A 167 -15.42 4.83 7.02
CA TRP A 167 -14.14 5.27 6.49
C TRP A 167 -13.61 6.47 7.29
N LYS A 168 -12.29 6.55 7.43
CA LYS A 168 -11.56 7.63 8.12
C LYS A 168 -11.93 9.02 7.59
N GLY A 169 -12.24 9.13 6.32
CA GLY A 169 -12.66 10.33 5.63
C GLY A 169 -12.65 10.14 4.12
N LEU A 170 -13.10 11.19 3.41
CA LEU A 170 -13.08 11.23 1.96
C LEU A 170 -11.85 11.98 1.47
N GLY A 171 -11.19 11.45 0.45
CA GLY A 171 -10.20 12.12 -0.39
C GLY A 171 -10.61 12.16 -1.85
N GLY A 172 -9.91 12.97 -2.61
CA GLY A 172 -10.09 13.05 -4.07
C GLY A 172 -8.76 13.20 -4.80
N TRP A 173 -8.67 12.58 -5.95
CA TRP A 173 -7.63 12.82 -6.92
C TRP A 173 -7.75 14.25 -7.46
N VAL A 174 -6.65 14.94 -7.62
CA VAL A 174 -6.59 16.32 -8.10
C VAL A 174 -5.58 16.41 -9.22
N ALA A 175 -6.04 16.86 -10.38
CA ALA A 175 -5.14 17.16 -11.49
C ALA A 175 -4.23 18.33 -11.14
N ALA A 176 -2.96 18.23 -11.52
CA ALA A 176 -1.98 19.30 -11.29
C ALA A 176 -2.14 20.48 -12.27
N ASN A 177 -3.36 20.78 -12.70
CA ASN A 177 -3.68 21.95 -13.52
C ASN A 177 -5.00 22.59 -13.06
N LYS A 178 -5.07 23.89 -13.15
CA LYS A 178 -6.28 24.68 -12.94
C LYS A 178 -7.29 24.39 -14.06
N CYS A 179 -8.59 24.35 -13.76
CA CYS A 179 -9.63 24.29 -14.77
C CYS A 179 -9.54 25.49 -15.72
N MET A 180 -9.59 25.22 -17.02
CA MET A 180 -9.45 26.23 -18.07
C MET A 180 -10.79 26.74 -18.63
N LEU A 181 -11.90 26.28 -18.07
CA LEU A 181 -13.23 26.80 -18.41
C LEU A 181 -13.52 28.09 -17.64
N GLU A 182 -14.24 29.01 -18.26
CA GLU A 182 -14.73 30.19 -17.54
C GLU A 182 -15.84 29.81 -16.52
N PRO A 183 -15.90 30.47 -15.36
CA PRO A 183 -15.09 31.64 -14.95
C PRO A 183 -13.71 31.31 -14.36
N TYR A 184 -13.35 30.04 -14.24
CA TYR A 184 -12.12 29.59 -13.54
C TYR A 184 -10.85 29.97 -14.29
N ASN A 185 -10.90 29.98 -15.62
CA ASN A 185 -9.76 30.35 -16.44
C ASN A 185 -9.27 31.77 -16.16
N SER A 186 -10.18 32.70 -15.91
CA SER A 186 -9.88 34.10 -15.59
C SER A 186 -9.35 34.32 -14.17
N MET A 187 -9.43 33.32 -13.28
CA MET A 187 -8.91 33.42 -11.91
C MET A 187 -7.40 33.30 -11.89
N SER A 188 -6.74 33.97 -10.94
CA SER A 188 -5.35 33.67 -10.64
C SER A 188 -5.21 32.21 -10.13
N GLU A 189 -4.01 31.63 -10.29
CA GLU A 189 -3.73 30.28 -9.76
C GLU A 189 -4.00 30.21 -8.26
N GLU A 190 -3.52 31.19 -7.51
CA GLU A 190 -3.69 31.26 -6.07
C GLU A 190 -5.15 31.32 -5.65
N ASP A 191 -5.92 32.24 -6.24
CA ASP A 191 -7.34 32.41 -5.91
C ASP A 191 -8.15 31.14 -6.24
N PHE A 192 -7.87 30.53 -7.39
CA PHE A 192 -8.51 29.30 -7.80
C PHE A 192 -8.25 28.16 -6.79
N TRP A 193 -6.98 27.87 -6.49
CA TRP A 193 -6.63 26.76 -5.60
C TRP A 193 -7.08 27.02 -4.16
N LYS A 194 -6.93 28.24 -3.65
CA LYS A 194 -7.44 28.61 -2.33
C LYS A 194 -8.97 28.47 -2.24
N ALA A 195 -9.72 28.80 -3.31
CA ALA A 195 -11.16 28.59 -3.35
C ALA A 195 -11.53 27.10 -3.29
N ARG A 196 -10.86 26.23 -4.10
CA ARG A 196 -11.11 24.78 -4.09
C ARG A 196 -10.75 24.13 -2.77
N LEU A 197 -9.63 24.52 -2.16
CA LEU A 197 -9.21 24.06 -0.84
C LEU A 197 -10.22 24.42 0.26
N ARG A 198 -10.68 25.69 0.28
CA ARG A 198 -11.73 26.12 1.24
C ARG A 198 -13.04 25.36 1.05
N GLU A 199 -13.45 25.10 -0.18
CA GLU A 199 -14.66 24.32 -0.45
C GLU A 199 -14.51 22.88 0.00
N SER A 200 -13.38 22.25 -0.29
CA SER A 200 -13.03 20.90 0.16
C SER A 200 -13.09 20.80 1.69
N GLN A 201 -12.42 21.72 2.40
CA GLN A 201 -12.44 21.76 3.86
C GLN A 201 -13.84 21.95 4.43
N LYS A 202 -14.61 22.93 3.88
CA LYS A 202 -15.99 23.18 4.31
C LYS A 202 -16.91 21.98 4.10
N ALA A 203 -16.65 21.19 3.06
CA ALA A 203 -17.39 19.97 2.78
C ALA A 203 -17.00 18.80 3.69
N GLY A 204 -15.79 18.83 4.27
CA GLY A 204 -15.23 17.76 5.10
C GLY A 204 -14.29 16.80 4.35
N ILE A 205 -13.85 17.16 3.14
CA ILE A 205 -12.77 16.42 2.47
C ILE A 205 -11.49 16.58 3.27
N ARG A 206 -10.75 15.49 3.44
CA ARG A 206 -9.56 15.41 4.29
C ARG A 206 -8.27 15.08 3.56
N TYR A 207 -8.34 14.67 2.28
CA TYR A 207 -7.20 14.20 1.52
C TYR A 207 -7.26 14.66 0.06
N TRP A 208 -6.18 15.22 -0.45
CA TRP A 208 -5.97 15.50 -1.87
C TRP A 208 -4.81 14.67 -2.40
N LYS A 209 -5.11 13.74 -3.31
CA LYS A 209 -4.11 13.00 -4.08
C LYS A 209 -3.78 13.82 -5.31
N VAL A 210 -2.73 14.66 -5.24
CA VAL A 210 -2.30 15.50 -6.36
C VAL A 210 -1.40 14.70 -7.28
N ASP A 211 -1.88 14.49 -8.49
CA ASP A 211 -1.23 13.65 -9.48
C ASP A 211 -0.74 14.45 -10.68
N TRP A 212 -0.83 13.86 -11.86
CA TRP A 212 -0.50 14.52 -13.11
C TRP A 212 -1.60 15.51 -13.53
N GLY A 213 -1.25 16.37 -14.49
CA GLY A 213 -2.18 17.25 -15.17
C GLY A 213 -1.58 17.71 -16.48
N THR A 214 -2.42 18.04 -17.44
CA THR A 214 -1.99 18.59 -18.71
C THR A 214 -2.18 20.09 -18.71
N TYR A 215 -1.09 20.80 -18.92
CA TYR A 215 -1.10 22.24 -19.13
C TYR A 215 -0.81 22.53 -20.61
N PRO A 216 -1.49 23.49 -21.26
CA PRO A 216 -1.23 23.81 -22.65
C PRO A 216 0.25 24.09 -22.89
N GLY A 217 0.85 23.40 -23.87
CA GLY A 217 2.26 23.58 -24.23
C GLY A 217 3.29 22.93 -23.31
N GLN A 218 2.85 22.16 -22.30
CA GLN A 218 3.77 21.36 -21.46
C GLN A 218 3.60 19.86 -21.71
N ASP A 219 4.69 19.13 -21.57
CA ASP A 219 4.66 17.68 -21.55
C ASP A 219 3.72 17.20 -20.42
N PRO A 220 2.68 16.39 -20.72
CA PRO A 220 1.78 15.85 -19.72
C PRO A 220 2.50 15.08 -18.60
N MET A 221 3.68 14.53 -18.90
CA MET A 221 4.53 13.82 -17.96
C MET A 221 5.34 14.77 -17.05
N ASN A 222 5.40 16.04 -17.39
CA ASN A 222 6.07 17.10 -16.63
C ASN A 222 5.09 17.90 -15.78
N SER A 223 4.19 17.23 -15.11
CA SER A 223 3.19 17.91 -14.31
C SER A 223 3.83 18.75 -13.22
N ARG A 224 3.95 19.99 -13.51
CA ARG A 224 4.32 21.13 -12.68
C ARG A 224 5.52 20.97 -11.74
N ASN A 225 6.34 21.97 -11.81
CA ASN A 225 7.58 22.12 -11.09
C ASN A 225 7.40 22.11 -9.56
N ALA A 226 8.48 21.95 -8.86
CA ALA A 226 8.52 21.95 -7.40
C ALA A 226 7.92 23.24 -6.79
N GLU A 227 8.09 24.38 -7.45
CA GLU A 227 7.57 25.66 -6.99
C GLU A 227 6.03 25.67 -6.90
N TRP A 228 5.34 25.26 -7.97
CA TRP A 228 3.88 25.19 -7.94
C TRP A 228 3.38 24.22 -6.85
N ARG A 229 3.99 23.06 -6.70
CA ARG A 229 3.60 22.07 -5.67
C ARG A 229 3.86 22.57 -4.26
N ARG A 230 4.95 23.31 -4.06
CA ARG A 230 5.25 24.00 -2.80
C ARG A 230 4.19 25.06 -2.50
N ASN A 231 3.84 25.89 -3.50
CA ASN A 231 2.82 26.91 -3.36
C ASN A 231 1.46 26.29 -3.00
N LEU A 232 1.05 25.22 -3.67
CA LEU A 232 -0.18 24.50 -3.34
C LEU A 232 -0.19 23.98 -1.90
N THR A 233 0.93 23.42 -1.43
CA THR A 233 1.07 22.97 -0.04
C THR A 233 0.95 24.14 0.94
N THR A 234 1.59 25.26 0.63
CA THR A 234 1.52 26.49 1.45
C THR A 234 0.09 27.03 1.49
N TRP A 235 -0.59 27.10 0.36
CA TRP A 235 -1.99 27.56 0.30
C TRP A 235 -2.91 26.59 1.06
N ALA A 236 -2.67 25.29 1.00
CA ALA A 236 -3.44 24.32 1.77
C ALA A 236 -3.27 24.56 3.29
N ALA A 237 -2.04 24.71 3.76
CA ALA A 237 -1.77 25.02 5.16
C ALA A 237 -2.42 26.32 5.63
N GLU A 238 -2.49 27.34 4.75
CA GLU A 238 -3.07 28.64 5.06
C GLU A 238 -4.60 28.61 5.15
N VAL A 239 -5.29 27.95 4.20
CA VAL A 239 -6.74 28.09 4.05
C VAL A 239 -7.53 26.82 4.32
N ALA A 240 -6.87 25.67 4.41
CA ALA A 240 -7.50 24.37 4.60
C ALA A 240 -6.56 23.39 5.34
N PRO A 241 -6.10 23.73 6.57
CA PRO A 241 -5.07 22.93 7.28
C PRO A 241 -5.51 21.50 7.60
N ASP A 242 -6.80 21.21 7.53
CA ASP A 242 -7.36 19.86 7.71
C ASP A 242 -7.32 18.99 6.45
N VAL A 243 -6.93 19.56 5.30
CA VAL A 243 -6.80 18.83 4.04
C VAL A 243 -5.34 18.43 3.83
N LEU A 244 -5.07 17.15 3.98
CA LEU A 244 -3.75 16.61 3.72
C LEU A 244 -3.49 16.58 2.21
N VAL A 245 -2.40 17.17 1.77
CA VAL A 245 -1.99 17.19 0.36
C VAL A 245 -0.88 16.18 0.14
N GLU A 246 -1.15 15.16 -0.67
CA GLU A 246 -0.16 14.23 -1.18
C GLU A 246 0.29 14.69 -2.57
N HIS A 247 1.59 14.72 -2.80
CA HIS A 247 2.14 14.93 -4.12
C HIS A 247 2.66 13.62 -4.71
N GLY A 248 2.20 13.27 -5.91
CA GLY A 248 2.78 12.17 -6.68
C GLY A 248 4.12 12.56 -7.27
N SER A 249 5.12 11.69 -7.14
CA SER A 249 6.35 11.80 -7.90
C SER A 249 6.09 11.27 -9.31
N PHE A 250 5.74 12.17 -10.22
CA PHE A 250 5.42 11.77 -11.59
C PHE A 250 6.63 11.95 -12.49
N GLN A 251 7.44 10.95 -12.60
CA GLN A 251 8.31 10.75 -13.75
C GLN A 251 8.73 9.29 -13.80
N GLY A 252 8.34 8.62 -14.90
CA GLY A 252 8.82 7.34 -15.32
C GLY A 252 9.52 6.44 -14.29
N LEU A 253 9.68 5.25 -14.55
CA LEU A 253 10.17 4.20 -13.66
C LEU A 253 11.50 4.48 -12.93
N ALA A 254 12.21 5.55 -13.26
CA ALA A 254 13.59 5.72 -12.87
C ALA A 254 13.90 6.89 -11.92
N ASN A 255 12.97 7.82 -11.67
CA ASN A 255 13.33 9.02 -10.90
C ASN A 255 12.18 9.53 -10.03
N PRO A 256 12.08 9.11 -8.76
CA PRO A 256 11.38 9.91 -7.77
C PRO A 256 12.04 11.31 -7.76
N ARG A 257 11.23 12.38 -7.61
CA ARG A 257 11.79 13.73 -7.47
C ARG A 257 12.06 13.98 -5.98
N PRO A 258 13.26 13.68 -5.48
CA PRO A 258 13.54 13.73 -4.04
C PRO A 258 13.24 15.09 -3.43
N GLY A 259 13.45 16.17 -4.18
CA GLY A 259 13.15 17.53 -3.73
C GLY A 259 11.70 17.78 -3.34
N PHE A 260 10.74 16.94 -3.74
CA PHE A 260 9.36 17.09 -3.33
C PHE A 260 9.12 16.68 -1.88
N ILE A 261 9.97 15.81 -1.31
CA ILE A 261 9.86 15.38 0.09
C ILE A 261 10.09 16.54 1.06
N THR A 262 10.78 17.59 0.63
CA THR A 262 11.13 18.73 1.48
C THR A 262 9.93 19.58 1.90
N PHE A 263 8.84 19.54 1.14
CA PHE A 263 7.64 20.33 1.41
C PHE A 263 6.35 19.52 1.40
N SER A 264 6.37 18.30 0.87
CA SER A 264 5.15 17.46 0.80
C SER A 264 4.84 16.85 2.15
N PRO A 265 3.65 17.03 2.73
CA PRO A 265 3.25 16.29 3.92
C PRO A 265 3.28 14.77 3.69
N VAL A 266 2.84 14.34 2.50
CA VAL A 266 2.96 12.97 2.00
C VAL A 266 3.50 13.01 0.57
N LEU A 267 4.47 12.16 0.29
CA LEU A 267 5.02 12.00 -1.06
C LEU A 267 4.84 10.55 -1.51
N ARG A 268 4.04 10.36 -2.54
CA ARG A 268 3.85 9.07 -3.18
C ARG A 268 5.04 8.75 -4.08
N THR A 269 5.60 7.55 -3.92
CA THR A 269 6.77 7.13 -4.69
C THR A 269 6.48 7.08 -6.18
N TYR A 270 5.31 6.58 -6.57
CA TYR A 270 4.86 6.45 -7.95
C TYR A 270 3.49 5.76 -8.01
N ASP A 271 2.78 5.89 -9.15
CA ASP A 271 1.68 5.01 -9.46
C ASP A 271 2.15 3.56 -9.62
N VAL A 272 1.35 2.65 -9.09
CA VAL A 272 1.55 1.23 -9.32
C VAL A 272 1.50 1.00 -10.82
N ASP A 273 2.64 0.72 -11.39
CA ASP A 273 2.73 0.32 -12.78
C ASP A 273 2.15 -1.09 -12.96
N ASN A 274 1.87 -1.49 -14.19
CA ASN A 274 1.26 -2.76 -14.58
C ASN A 274 1.86 -4.02 -13.93
N HIS A 275 3.03 -3.89 -13.32
CA HIS A 275 3.70 -4.93 -12.56
C HIS A 275 4.29 -4.29 -11.31
N VAL A 276 3.69 -4.54 -10.17
CA VAL A 276 4.26 -4.15 -8.88
C VAL A 276 5.51 -4.97 -8.66
N ALA A 277 6.65 -4.37 -8.92
CA ALA A 277 7.94 -4.96 -8.71
C ALA A 277 8.47 -4.57 -7.33
N VAL A 278 8.66 -5.53 -6.47
CA VAL A 278 9.21 -5.35 -5.11
C VAL A 278 10.49 -4.54 -5.15
N GLY A 279 11.46 -4.96 -5.95
CA GLY A 279 12.74 -4.28 -6.09
C GLY A 279 12.62 -2.83 -6.52
N GLN A 280 11.75 -2.54 -7.47
CA GLN A 280 11.55 -1.17 -7.96
C GLN A 280 10.97 -0.24 -6.87
N THR A 281 10.04 -0.72 -6.06
CA THR A 281 9.49 0.06 -4.95
C THR A 281 10.54 0.29 -3.88
N ILE A 282 11.31 -0.73 -3.51
CA ILE A 282 12.44 -0.61 -2.56
C ILE A 282 13.45 0.43 -3.06
N GLN A 283 13.84 0.37 -4.34
CA GLN A 283 14.77 1.33 -4.92
C GLN A 283 14.26 2.78 -4.76
N ARG A 284 13.01 3.03 -5.13
CA ARG A 284 12.41 4.39 -5.03
C ARG A 284 12.33 4.90 -3.61
N VAL A 285 11.92 4.05 -2.68
CA VAL A 285 11.87 4.41 -1.26
C VAL A 285 13.27 4.70 -0.74
N ALA A 286 14.24 3.86 -1.07
CA ALA A 286 15.64 4.05 -0.66
C ALA A 286 16.23 5.35 -1.21
N GLU A 287 15.95 5.70 -2.47
CA GLU A 287 16.38 6.97 -3.06
C GLU A 287 15.78 8.17 -2.33
N LEU A 288 14.48 8.13 -2.00
CA LEU A 288 13.81 9.19 -1.23
C LEU A 288 14.33 9.29 0.20
N LEU A 289 14.56 8.17 0.87
CA LEU A 289 15.14 8.14 2.21
C LEU A 289 16.60 8.64 2.23
N SER A 290 17.35 8.42 1.15
CA SER A 290 18.74 8.90 1.01
C SER A 290 18.82 10.41 0.76
N TYR A 291 17.72 11.02 0.30
CA TYR A 291 17.68 12.45 0.07
C TYR A 291 17.63 13.22 1.38
N ARG A 292 18.70 13.93 1.66
CA ARG A 292 18.84 14.78 2.84
C ARG A 292 18.53 16.23 2.47
N ALA A 293 17.36 16.71 2.86
CA ALA A 293 17.04 18.11 2.74
C ALA A 293 17.61 18.88 3.94
N GLU A 294 18.51 19.79 3.69
CA GLU A 294 18.96 20.74 4.73
C GLU A 294 17.81 21.71 5.03
N GLY A 295 17.21 21.57 6.22
CA GLY A 295 16.39 22.59 6.85
C GLY A 295 14.94 22.76 6.38
N GLU A 296 14.43 21.96 5.46
CA GLU A 296 13.05 22.06 4.98
C GLU A 296 12.24 20.78 5.26
N GLY A 297 10.96 20.92 5.22
CA GLY A 297 9.86 20.01 5.50
C GLY A 297 10.10 18.52 5.30
N LEU A 298 9.33 17.79 6.03
CA LEU A 298 9.53 16.37 6.26
C LEU A 298 8.30 15.64 5.76
N GLY A 299 8.39 15.00 4.61
CA GLY A 299 7.28 14.21 4.08
C GLY A 299 7.30 12.77 4.57
N ILE A 300 6.11 12.22 4.74
CA ILE A 300 5.92 10.77 4.85
C ILE A 300 5.93 10.18 3.45
N ILE A 301 6.75 9.16 3.21
CA ILE A 301 6.74 8.44 1.93
C ILE A 301 5.53 7.52 1.90
N ASN A 302 4.80 7.48 0.77
CA ASN A 302 3.74 6.53 0.53
C ASN A 302 4.22 5.44 -0.45
N CYS A 303 4.21 4.20 0.02
CA CYS A 303 4.49 3.01 -0.79
C CYS A 303 3.18 2.46 -1.36
N GLU A 304 2.71 3.03 -2.47
CA GLU A 304 1.45 2.60 -3.06
C GLU A 304 1.46 1.08 -3.35
N ASP A 305 0.48 0.39 -2.80
CA ASP A 305 0.21 -1.05 -2.90
C ASP A 305 1.32 -2.02 -2.45
N GLU A 306 2.30 -1.54 -1.69
CA GLU A 306 3.36 -2.35 -1.10
C GLU A 306 3.37 -2.24 0.44
N PRO A 307 2.36 -2.84 1.13
CA PRO A 307 2.18 -2.64 2.56
C PRO A 307 3.35 -3.13 3.42
N TYR A 308 4.04 -4.21 3.02
CA TYR A 308 5.16 -4.73 3.81
C TYR A 308 6.43 -3.90 3.61
N ILE A 309 6.66 -3.35 2.41
CA ILE A 309 7.75 -2.37 2.22
C ILE A 309 7.45 -1.12 3.05
N ALA A 310 6.21 -0.65 3.04
CA ALA A 310 5.79 0.51 3.82
C ALA A 310 6.09 0.32 5.32
N VAL A 311 5.60 -0.76 5.92
CA VAL A 311 5.84 -1.00 7.35
C VAL A 311 7.31 -1.27 7.66
N GLY A 312 8.04 -1.93 6.76
CA GLY A 312 9.47 -2.20 6.93
C GLY A 312 10.35 -0.97 6.92
N LEU A 313 9.89 0.13 6.32
CA LEU A 313 10.64 1.38 6.17
C LEU A 313 9.94 2.60 6.79
N GLY A 314 8.88 2.40 7.58
CA GLY A 314 8.16 3.47 8.27
C GLY A 314 7.41 4.42 7.33
N CYS A 315 6.90 3.91 6.21
CA CYS A 315 6.16 4.63 5.19
C CYS A 315 4.64 4.46 5.33
N ALA A 316 3.85 5.31 4.71
CA ALA A 316 2.39 5.16 4.59
C ALA A 316 2.01 4.18 3.46
N ILE A 317 0.76 3.74 3.47
CA ILE A 317 0.22 2.77 2.52
C ILE A 317 -0.89 3.41 1.69
N GLY A 318 -0.70 3.47 0.37
CA GLY A 318 -1.77 3.69 -0.59
C GLY A 318 -2.28 2.34 -1.11
N VAL A 319 -3.53 2.00 -0.83
CA VAL A 319 -4.11 0.72 -1.24
C VAL A 319 -4.77 0.87 -2.61
N MET A 320 -4.29 0.13 -3.59
CA MET A 320 -4.87 0.05 -4.94
C MET A 320 -5.52 -1.31 -5.19
N ARG A 321 -5.10 -2.37 -4.48
CA ARG A 321 -5.67 -3.73 -4.57
C ARG A 321 -7.14 -3.73 -4.20
N HIS A 322 -7.91 -4.54 -4.91
CA HIS A 322 -9.34 -4.71 -4.63
C HIS A 322 -9.72 -6.20 -4.58
N PRO A 323 -10.76 -6.56 -3.83
CA PRO A 323 -11.13 -7.96 -3.61
C PRO A 323 -11.84 -8.63 -4.79
N LEU A 324 -12.15 -7.91 -5.86
CA LEU A 324 -12.80 -8.50 -7.03
C LEU A 324 -11.83 -9.43 -7.74
N GLN A 325 -12.25 -10.65 -7.97
CA GLN A 325 -11.46 -11.72 -8.59
C GLN A 325 -12.20 -12.30 -9.80
N GLY A 326 -11.46 -13.07 -10.60
CA GLY A 326 -12.00 -13.76 -11.76
C GLY A 326 -11.72 -13.03 -13.07
N PRO A 327 -12.39 -13.42 -14.14
CA PRO A 327 -12.22 -12.77 -15.43
C PRO A 327 -12.75 -11.34 -15.38
N LEU A 328 -12.23 -10.49 -16.27
CA LEU A 328 -12.75 -9.14 -16.48
C LEU A 328 -14.25 -9.18 -16.86
N PRO A 329 -15.01 -8.08 -16.71
CA PRO A 329 -16.42 -8.03 -17.07
C PRO A 329 -16.74 -8.44 -18.52
N ASN A 330 -15.79 -8.30 -19.44
CA ASN A 330 -15.88 -8.79 -20.81
C ASN A 330 -15.61 -10.30 -20.98
N GLY A 331 -15.37 -11.03 -19.89
CA GLY A 331 -15.08 -12.46 -19.88
C GLY A 331 -13.62 -12.84 -20.18
N LYS A 332 -12.74 -11.88 -20.47
CA LYS A 332 -11.33 -12.15 -20.70
C LYS A 332 -10.56 -12.31 -19.38
N PRO A 333 -9.47 -13.08 -19.36
CA PRO A 333 -8.58 -13.15 -18.20
C PRO A 333 -8.03 -11.78 -17.85
N ASP A 334 -8.00 -11.46 -16.55
CA ASP A 334 -7.37 -10.27 -16.02
C ASP A 334 -5.85 -10.51 -15.91
N GLY A 335 -5.15 -10.39 -17.03
CA GLY A 335 -3.73 -10.74 -17.12
C GLY A 335 -2.78 -9.57 -17.21
N THR A 336 -3.17 -8.36 -16.86
CA THR A 336 -2.32 -7.21 -17.20
C THR A 336 -2.06 -6.20 -16.13
N PHE A 337 -2.96 -5.97 -15.22
CA PHE A 337 -2.75 -4.87 -14.26
C PHE A 337 -2.33 -5.36 -12.88
N PHE A 338 -2.74 -6.55 -12.47
CA PHE A 338 -2.49 -7.07 -11.14
C PHE A 338 -1.87 -8.44 -11.16
N ASP A 339 -1.11 -8.71 -12.24
CA ASP A 339 -0.11 -9.70 -12.10
C ASP A 339 -0.62 -11.11 -11.83
N GLU A 340 -1.49 -11.55 -12.73
CA GLU A 340 -1.79 -12.97 -12.86
C GLU A 340 -0.77 -13.70 -13.76
N SER A 341 0.29 -12.97 -14.18
CA SER A 341 1.42 -13.59 -14.86
C SER A 341 2.13 -14.57 -13.91
N PRO A 342 2.78 -15.62 -14.39
CA PRO A 342 3.57 -16.51 -13.54
C PRO A 342 4.66 -15.81 -12.74
N GLN A 343 5.15 -14.66 -13.22
CA GLN A 343 6.12 -13.83 -12.54
C GLN A 343 5.51 -12.99 -11.43
N GLY A 344 4.19 -12.90 -11.40
CA GLY A 344 3.48 -12.01 -10.54
C GLY A 344 3.24 -12.51 -9.15
N ARG A 345 2.98 -11.54 -8.27
CA ARG A 345 2.68 -11.81 -6.86
C ARG A 345 1.21 -12.18 -6.63
N ARG A 346 0.37 -12.14 -7.64
CA ARG A 346 -1.09 -12.35 -7.53
C ARG A 346 -1.68 -11.47 -6.42
N LEU A 347 -1.54 -10.17 -6.56
CA LEU A 347 -1.89 -9.19 -5.52
C LEU A 347 -3.34 -9.28 -5.04
N LYS A 348 -4.27 -9.65 -5.90
CA LYS A 348 -5.67 -9.87 -5.51
C LYS A 348 -5.88 -11.08 -4.58
N GLN A 349 -4.93 -11.98 -4.52
CA GLN A 349 -4.89 -13.10 -3.58
C GLN A 349 -4.06 -12.78 -2.33
N ARG A 350 -3.66 -11.51 -2.12
CA ARG A 350 -2.81 -11.03 -1.02
C ARG A 350 -3.43 -9.84 -0.29
N LEU A 351 -4.73 -9.88 -0.10
CA LEU A 351 -5.46 -8.76 0.51
C LEU A 351 -5.25 -8.67 2.02
N THR A 352 -4.96 -9.79 2.68
CA THR A 352 -4.70 -9.82 4.11
C THR A 352 -3.37 -9.13 4.46
N GLU A 353 -2.40 -9.04 3.54
CA GLU A 353 -1.20 -8.19 3.72
C GLU A 353 -1.56 -6.73 3.93
N VAL A 354 -2.56 -6.21 3.19
CA VAL A 354 -3.04 -4.84 3.36
C VAL A 354 -3.60 -4.64 4.77
N VAL A 355 -4.44 -5.57 5.23
CA VAL A 355 -5.02 -5.50 6.58
C VAL A 355 -3.92 -5.51 7.64
N ARG A 356 -2.91 -6.37 7.49
CA ARG A 356 -1.77 -6.46 8.42
C ARG A 356 -0.95 -5.18 8.45
N GLY A 357 -0.59 -4.63 7.29
CA GLY A 357 0.18 -3.40 7.19
C GLY A 357 -0.55 -2.21 7.81
N VAL A 358 -1.82 -2.02 7.44
CA VAL A 358 -2.64 -0.93 7.97
C VAL A 358 -2.87 -1.06 9.48
N ARG A 359 -3.11 -2.27 10.00
CA ARG A 359 -3.26 -2.49 11.45
C ARG A 359 -1.94 -2.35 12.21
N TRP A 360 -0.79 -2.59 11.58
CA TRP A 360 0.51 -2.22 12.16
C TRP A 360 0.59 -0.73 12.45
N HIS A 361 0.04 0.12 11.59
CA HIS A 361 0.03 1.58 11.80
C HIS A 361 -0.82 2.03 13.00
N ARG A 362 -1.65 1.18 13.58
CA ARG A 362 -2.26 1.43 14.91
C ARG A 362 -1.26 1.28 16.06
N ILE A 363 -0.19 0.52 15.85
CA ILE A 363 0.88 0.25 16.83
C ILE A 363 2.03 1.24 16.64
N ALA A 364 2.50 1.38 15.40
CA ALA A 364 3.64 2.19 15.01
C ALA A 364 3.28 3.01 13.76
N THR A 365 2.95 4.28 13.99
CA THR A 365 2.55 5.21 12.92
C THR A 365 3.72 5.49 11.98
N PRO A 366 3.51 5.54 10.66
CA PRO A 366 4.55 5.94 9.71
C PRO A 366 5.11 7.31 10.08
N PHE A 367 6.36 7.54 9.78
CA PHE A 367 7.06 8.73 10.22
C PHE A 367 7.79 9.43 9.07
N PRO A 368 7.86 10.77 9.11
CA PRO A 368 8.49 11.55 8.05
C PRO A 368 9.97 11.26 7.94
N VAL A 369 10.55 11.60 6.77
CA VAL A 369 12.00 11.57 6.58
C VAL A 369 12.64 12.60 7.51
N ASN A 370 13.71 12.23 8.22
CA ASN A 370 14.37 13.07 9.21
C ASN A 370 13.43 13.61 10.31
N ALA A 371 12.63 12.73 10.90
CA ALA A 371 11.71 13.08 11.98
C ALA A 371 12.42 13.79 13.15
N ASP A 372 11.73 14.73 13.78
CA ASP A 372 12.21 15.49 14.94
C ASP A 372 13.55 16.25 14.70
N GLY A 373 13.84 16.61 13.43
CA GLY A 373 15.07 17.31 13.06
C GLY A 373 16.33 16.44 13.13
N GLN A 374 16.18 15.13 13.35
CA GLN A 374 17.26 14.17 13.31
C GLN A 374 17.33 13.53 11.92
N VAL A 375 18.53 13.45 11.37
CA VAL A 375 18.77 12.75 10.11
C VAL A 375 18.57 11.26 10.31
N ASP A 376 17.78 10.63 9.45
CA ASP A 376 17.62 9.17 9.46
C ASP A 376 18.97 8.47 9.32
N ASP A 377 19.22 7.50 10.18
CA ASP A 377 20.33 6.58 10.02
C ASP A 377 19.89 5.49 9.02
N LEU A 378 20.29 5.68 7.76
CA LEU A 378 19.94 4.78 6.67
C LEU A 378 21.17 4.01 6.22
N THR A 379 21.10 2.69 6.31
CA THR A 379 22.13 1.78 5.77
C THR A 379 21.53 0.95 4.64
N LEU A 380 22.23 0.94 3.50
CA LEU A 380 21.88 0.20 2.28
C LEU A 380 23.05 -0.69 1.90
N GLU A 381 22.81 -1.98 1.75
CA GLU A 381 23.86 -2.92 1.30
C GLU A 381 23.36 -3.89 0.26
N GLU A 382 24.29 -4.32 -0.60
CA GLU A 382 24.06 -5.20 -1.74
C GLU A 382 23.00 -4.65 -2.70
N HIS A 383 23.05 -5.05 -3.95
CA HIS A 383 22.05 -4.70 -4.94
C HIS A 383 21.68 -5.94 -5.73
N TRP A 384 20.38 -6.17 -5.87
CA TRP A 384 19.86 -7.27 -6.67
C TRP A 384 18.89 -6.77 -7.72
N SER A 385 18.94 -7.35 -8.91
CA SER A 385 17.89 -7.14 -9.88
C SER A 385 16.66 -7.97 -9.49
N ASP A 386 15.50 -7.35 -9.62
CA ASP A 386 14.22 -8.04 -9.58
C ASP A 386 13.83 -8.35 -11.02
N GLY A 387 14.07 -9.59 -11.43
CA GLY A 387 14.22 -10.14 -12.78
C GLY A 387 13.38 -9.60 -13.95
N ASN A 388 12.24 -8.95 -13.68
CA ASN A 388 11.33 -8.50 -14.75
C ASN A 388 11.64 -7.12 -15.32
N ARG A 389 12.35 -6.24 -14.64
CA ARG A 389 12.47 -4.85 -15.04
C ARG A 389 13.87 -4.27 -15.07
N ARG A 390 14.89 -5.08 -14.87
CA ARG A 390 16.29 -4.64 -14.86
C ARG A 390 16.57 -3.51 -13.85
N SER A 391 15.71 -3.32 -12.85
CA SER A 391 15.96 -2.40 -11.77
C SER A 391 16.80 -3.10 -10.70
N GLU A 392 17.91 -2.50 -10.37
CA GLU A 392 18.71 -2.92 -9.23
C GLU A 392 18.19 -2.20 -7.98
N ALA A 393 17.94 -2.95 -6.93
CA ALA A 393 17.47 -2.42 -5.67
C ALA A 393 18.37 -2.84 -4.52
N PRO A 394 18.51 -2.04 -3.46
CA PRO A 394 19.20 -2.48 -2.26
C PRO A 394 18.59 -3.76 -1.73
N ALA A 395 19.42 -4.77 -1.53
CA ALA A 395 18.98 -6.07 -1.03
C ALA A 395 18.68 -6.07 0.46
N ARG A 396 19.41 -5.26 1.21
CA ARG A 396 19.21 -5.01 2.64
C ARG A 396 19.09 -3.51 2.89
N VAL A 397 18.06 -3.13 3.65
CA VAL A 397 17.82 -1.73 4.01
C VAL A 397 17.51 -1.67 5.51
N SER A 398 18.19 -0.79 6.23
CA SER A 398 17.79 -0.45 7.59
C SER A 398 17.60 1.05 7.77
N ARG A 399 16.61 1.43 8.59
CA ARG A 399 16.31 2.80 8.94
C ARG A 399 16.29 2.95 10.46
N ASN A 400 17.17 3.80 11.01
CA ASN A 400 17.31 4.07 12.45
C ASN A 400 17.65 2.85 13.32
N MET A 401 18.32 1.86 12.74
CA MET A 401 18.81 0.67 13.45
C MET A 401 19.93 -0.02 12.66
N PRO A 402 20.74 -0.89 13.30
CA PRO A 402 21.75 -1.66 12.59
C PRO A 402 21.15 -2.53 11.48
N LEU A 403 21.91 -2.70 10.42
CA LEU A 403 21.51 -3.53 9.28
C LEU A 403 21.32 -5.00 9.71
N PRO A 404 20.21 -5.66 9.32
CA PRO A 404 20.01 -7.09 9.59
C PRO A 404 21.16 -7.93 9.09
N ARG A 405 21.63 -8.90 9.90
CA ARG A 405 22.61 -9.90 9.48
C ARG A 405 21.88 -11.10 8.87
N LEU A 406 22.40 -11.58 7.75
CA LEU A 406 21.81 -12.69 7.01
C LEU A 406 22.75 -13.88 6.95
N ASP A 407 22.20 -15.08 6.90
CA ASP A 407 22.94 -16.23 6.43
C ASP A 407 23.10 -16.14 4.91
N ASN A 408 24.32 -16.05 4.44
CA ASN A 408 24.68 -15.76 3.06
C ASN A 408 24.84 -16.99 2.16
N THR A 409 24.37 -18.15 2.57
CA THR A 409 24.59 -19.41 1.83
C THR A 409 23.70 -19.55 0.60
N ASN A 410 22.58 -18.81 0.51
CA ASN A 410 21.63 -18.92 -0.60
C ASN A 410 21.72 -17.74 -1.57
N ALA A 411 21.97 -18.01 -2.86
CA ALA A 411 22.02 -17.00 -3.92
C ALA A 411 20.66 -16.34 -4.20
N ASN A 412 19.54 -16.99 -3.85
CA ASN A 412 18.18 -16.51 -4.07
C ASN A 412 17.60 -15.84 -2.82
N ARG A 413 18.42 -15.20 -2.02
CA ARG A 413 18.00 -14.51 -0.79
C ARG A 413 16.89 -13.50 -1.07
N PRO A 414 15.93 -13.32 -0.13
CA PRO A 414 14.89 -12.29 -0.23
C PRO A 414 15.49 -10.88 -0.06
N PHE A 415 14.72 -9.86 -0.40
CA PHE A 415 14.97 -8.52 0.12
C PHE A 415 14.69 -8.50 1.63
N VAL A 416 15.51 -7.79 2.39
CA VAL A 416 15.34 -7.66 3.85
C VAL A 416 15.35 -6.19 4.24
N MET A 417 14.31 -5.77 4.95
CA MET A 417 14.17 -4.40 5.43
C MET A 417 13.92 -4.42 6.94
N ALA A 418 14.46 -3.42 7.63
CA ALA A 418 14.16 -3.22 9.04
C ALA A 418 14.17 -1.74 9.40
N SER A 419 13.29 -1.34 10.32
CA SER A 419 13.27 0.03 10.82
C SER A 419 12.93 0.08 12.31
N ARG A 420 13.54 1.05 13.01
CA ARG A 420 13.14 1.45 14.35
C ARG A 420 12.33 2.74 14.25
N TYR A 421 11.10 2.65 14.69
CA TYR A 421 10.17 3.77 14.71
C TYR A 421 10.54 4.77 15.82
N PRO A 422 10.22 6.06 15.70
CA PRO A 422 10.53 7.07 16.73
C PRO A 422 9.96 6.72 18.11
N THR A 423 8.86 5.99 18.16
CA THR A 423 8.22 5.54 19.41
C THR A 423 8.82 4.24 19.97
N GLY A 424 9.87 3.70 19.33
CA GLY A 424 10.67 2.59 19.81
C GLY A 424 10.26 1.20 19.30
N GLN A 425 9.18 1.07 18.54
CA GLN A 425 8.81 -0.18 17.88
C GLN A 425 9.82 -0.53 16.77
N THR A 426 9.93 -1.81 16.46
CA THR A 426 10.78 -2.31 15.36
C THR A 426 9.91 -3.07 14.37
N ALA A 427 10.10 -2.83 13.07
CA ALA A 427 9.53 -3.65 12.00
C ALA A 427 10.64 -4.38 11.26
N ILE A 428 10.41 -5.67 10.92
CA ILE A 428 11.35 -6.53 10.21
C ILE A 428 10.58 -7.21 9.10
N VAL A 429 11.09 -7.11 7.88
CA VAL A 429 10.39 -7.58 6.68
C VAL A 429 11.32 -8.37 5.78
N THR A 430 10.85 -9.51 5.30
CA THR A 430 11.43 -10.21 4.16
C THR A 430 10.46 -10.20 2.99
N MET A 431 10.96 -9.88 1.79
CA MET A 431 10.17 -9.86 0.56
C MET A 431 10.81 -10.76 -0.48
N GLY A 432 10.00 -11.56 -1.18
CA GLY A 432 10.48 -12.38 -2.26
C GLY A 432 10.98 -11.58 -3.48
N ARG A 433 11.51 -12.27 -4.44
CA ARG A 433 12.07 -11.74 -5.70
C ARG A 433 11.41 -12.39 -6.91
N SER A 434 11.31 -11.65 -7.99
CA SER A 434 10.98 -12.22 -9.31
C SER A 434 12.24 -12.83 -9.91
N LEU A 435 12.37 -14.15 -9.81
CA LEU A 435 13.50 -14.90 -10.34
C LEU A 435 13.06 -15.69 -11.57
N GLY A 436 13.63 -15.36 -12.72
CA GLY A 436 13.21 -15.94 -14.00
C GLY A 436 11.76 -15.59 -14.32
N ASP A 437 10.88 -16.59 -14.33
CA ASP A 437 9.46 -16.48 -14.67
C ASP A 437 8.52 -16.58 -13.47
N ARG A 438 9.05 -16.52 -12.22
CA ARG A 438 8.24 -16.70 -11.01
C ARG A 438 8.66 -15.77 -9.89
N TYR A 439 7.66 -15.25 -9.15
CA TYR A 439 7.90 -14.66 -7.85
C TYR A 439 8.17 -15.76 -6.82
N GLN A 440 9.27 -15.63 -6.11
CA GLN A 440 9.72 -16.63 -5.13
C GLN A 440 10.06 -15.98 -3.80
N THR A 441 9.58 -16.59 -2.73
CA THR A 441 10.01 -16.29 -1.37
C THR A 441 10.99 -17.37 -0.93
N THR A 442 12.18 -16.97 -0.55
CA THR A 442 13.20 -17.90 -0.05
C THR A 442 13.40 -17.62 1.43
N PRO A 443 12.93 -18.48 2.34
CA PRO A 443 13.20 -18.32 3.76
C PRO A 443 14.71 -18.36 4.03
N ILE A 444 15.17 -17.49 4.91
CA ILE A 444 16.56 -17.45 5.38
C ILE A 444 16.60 -17.16 6.88
N ARG A 445 17.75 -17.41 7.50
CA ARG A 445 18.03 -16.96 8.85
C ARG A 445 18.38 -15.48 8.85
N VAL A 446 17.67 -14.71 9.70
CA VAL A 446 17.86 -13.27 9.87
C VAL A 446 18.14 -12.96 11.33
N GLU A 447 19.15 -12.12 11.59
CA GLU A 447 19.46 -11.61 12.92
C GLU A 447 19.31 -10.10 12.97
N VAL A 448 18.60 -9.58 13.98
CA VAL A 448 18.35 -8.15 14.16
C VAL A 448 18.59 -7.71 15.59
N GLU A 449 18.92 -6.44 15.76
CA GLU A 449 19.03 -5.78 17.05
C GLU A 449 17.77 -4.92 17.28
N ALA A 450 16.82 -5.42 18.08
CA ALA A 450 15.69 -4.63 18.54
C ALA A 450 16.12 -3.73 19.72
N GLY A 451 15.37 -2.66 19.95
CA GLY A 451 15.62 -1.78 21.09
C GLY A 451 15.14 -2.36 22.43
N ALA A 452 14.31 -1.62 23.14
CA ALA A 452 13.78 -2.04 24.43
C ALA A 452 12.77 -3.20 24.31
N TRP A 453 12.87 -4.19 25.20
CA TRP A 453 12.04 -5.40 25.20
C TRP A 453 10.53 -5.17 25.34
N ASN A 454 10.14 -4.04 25.93
CA ASN A 454 8.73 -3.67 26.17
C ASN A 454 8.08 -2.92 25.00
N ARG A 455 8.73 -2.93 23.85
CA ARG A 455 8.17 -2.39 22.61
C ARG A 455 7.78 -3.51 21.66
N GLU A 456 6.76 -3.25 20.87
CA GLU A 456 6.26 -4.18 19.88
C GLU A 456 7.28 -4.38 18.76
N VAL A 457 7.38 -5.62 18.27
CA VAL A 457 8.16 -5.96 17.07
C VAL A 457 7.20 -6.52 16.02
N GLY A 458 7.10 -5.84 14.88
CA GLY A 458 6.39 -6.31 13.69
C GLY A 458 7.30 -7.23 12.87
N ILE A 459 6.79 -8.41 12.50
CA ILE A 459 7.53 -9.44 11.75
C ILE A 459 6.69 -9.81 10.53
N PHE A 460 7.24 -9.60 9.32
CA PHE A 460 6.52 -9.77 8.06
C PHE A 460 7.34 -10.60 7.07
N GLY A 461 6.66 -11.48 6.33
CA GLY A 461 7.29 -12.37 5.36
C GLY A 461 7.77 -13.69 5.95
N TYR A 462 8.55 -14.43 5.17
CA TYR A 462 8.99 -15.79 5.50
C TYR A 462 10.44 -15.80 5.99
N TYR A 463 10.68 -16.60 7.01
CA TYR A 463 12.00 -16.82 7.63
C TYR A 463 12.25 -18.33 7.75
N ASP A 464 13.51 -18.73 7.69
CA ASP A 464 13.94 -20.01 8.22
C ASP A 464 14.04 -19.93 9.75
N GLU A 465 14.72 -18.90 10.22
CA GLU A 465 14.86 -18.55 11.63
C GLU A 465 15.01 -17.02 11.80
N LEU A 466 14.35 -16.43 12.79
CA LEU A 466 14.54 -15.03 13.16
C LEU A 466 15.13 -14.93 14.56
N VAL A 467 16.32 -14.34 14.67
CA VAL A 467 16.98 -14.04 15.96
C VAL A 467 16.86 -12.56 16.27
N ILE A 468 16.22 -12.24 17.39
CA ILE A 468 16.05 -10.87 17.86
C ILE A 468 16.89 -10.68 19.12
N THR A 469 17.86 -9.75 19.07
CA THR A 469 18.68 -9.35 20.23
C THR A 469 18.12 -8.07 20.80
N TYR A 470 17.77 -8.06 22.08
CA TYR A 470 17.31 -6.88 22.82
C TYR A 470 18.45 -6.28 23.64
N GLU A 471 18.35 -4.99 23.98
CA GLU A 471 19.29 -4.33 24.90
C GLU A 471 19.32 -5.02 26.27
N SER A 472 18.15 -5.49 26.73
CA SER A 472 17.97 -6.27 27.95
C SER A 472 16.69 -7.09 27.83
N LEU A 473 16.49 -8.06 28.72
CA LEU A 473 15.21 -8.73 28.91
C LEU A 473 14.74 -8.52 30.36
N PRO A 474 13.43 -8.57 30.62
CA PRO A 474 12.92 -8.49 31.99
C PRO A 474 13.36 -9.71 32.80
N LEU A 475 13.41 -9.56 34.11
CA LEU A 475 13.60 -10.72 34.99
C LEU A 475 12.45 -11.73 34.80
N ARG A 476 12.78 -13.02 34.80
CA ARG A 476 11.75 -14.08 34.78
C ARG A 476 10.91 -14.04 36.05
N PRO A 477 9.62 -14.37 36.01
CA PRO A 477 8.89 -14.85 34.85
C PRO A 477 8.36 -13.73 33.94
N PHE A 478 8.44 -13.95 32.63
CA PHE A 478 7.81 -13.10 31.63
C PHE A 478 7.05 -13.99 30.62
N ARG A 479 6.22 -13.35 29.79
CA ARG A 479 5.51 -14.00 28.69
C ARG A 479 5.89 -13.35 27.38
N ILE A 480 5.95 -14.15 26.32
CA ILE A 480 6.15 -13.70 24.97
C ILE A 480 4.86 -13.99 24.19
N LEU A 481 4.25 -12.93 23.72
CA LEU A 481 2.99 -12.96 23.00
C LEU A 481 3.21 -12.64 21.54
N ALA A 482 2.58 -13.39 20.65
CA ALA A 482 2.58 -13.13 19.21
C ALA A 482 1.14 -13.13 18.69
N GLN A 483 0.83 -12.26 17.73
CA GLN A 483 -0.50 -12.13 17.17
C GLN A 483 -0.42 -11.82 15.68
N ASP A 484 -1.16 -12.56 14.84
CA ASP A 484 -1.42 -12.15 13.46
C ASP A 484 -2.08 -10.77 13.46
N LEU A 485 -1.48 -9.83 12.74
CA LEU A 485 -1.98 -8.46 12.67
C LEU A 485 -3.39 -8.35 12.07
N ALA A 486 -3.84 -9.34 11.31
CA ALA A 486 -5.21 -9.40 10.81
C ALA A 486 -6.19 -10.12 11.76
N SER A 487 -5.73 -10.67 12.89
CA SER A 487 -6.55 -11.30 13.91
C SER A 487 -6.74 -10.43 15.17
N ASP A 488 -7.59 -10.84 16.11
CA ASP A 488 -7.88 -10.11 17.35
C ASP A 488 -7.42 -10.85 18.61
N ARG A 489 -6.66 -11.93 18.47
CA ARG A 489 -6.21 -12.75 19.59
C ARG A 489 -4.74 -13.10 19.48
N ALA A 490 -4.00 -12.85 20.55
CA ALA A 490 -2.61 -13.25 20.69
C ALA A 490 -2.47 -14.71 21.12
N TRP A 491 -1.30 -15.26 20.80
CA TRP A 491 -0.82 -16.55 21.26
C TRP A 491 0.31 -16.33 22.28
N ASP A 492 0.30 -17.07 23.37
CA ASP A 492 1.44 -17.21 24.26
C ASP A 492 2.39 -18.24 23.66
N ILE A 493 3.58 -17.78 23.26
CA ILE A 493 4.60 -18.60 22.60
C ILE A 493 5.83 -18.79 23.48
N THR A 494 5.75 -18.45 24.75
CA THR A 494 6.89 -18.43 25.67
C THR A 494 7.64 -19.75 25.71
N ASP A 495 6.91 -20.86 25.69
CA ASP A 495 7.46 -22.21 25.78
C ASP A 495 7.82 -22.81 24.40
N ALA A 496 7.40 -22.16 23.31
CA ALA A 496 7.63 -22.60 21.92
C ALA A 496 8.85 -21.93 21.25
N ILE A 497 9.62 -21.15 21.99
CA ILE A 497 10.77 -20.41 21.45
C ILE A 497 12.00 -20.54 22.36
N GLN A 498 13.16 -20.31 21.78
CA GLN A 498 14.42 -20.32 22.53
C GLN A 498 14.77 -18.91 23.03
N VAL A 499 15.13 -18.80 24.32
CA VAL A 499 15.60 -17.56 24.94
C VAL A 499 16.99 -17.82 25.56
N LYS A 500 18.00 -17.09 25.04
CA LYS A 500 19.38 -17.20 25.50
C LYS A 500 19.98 -15.81 25.76
N GLY A 501 20.22 -15.48 27.02
CA GLY A 501 20.68 -14.15 27.40
C GLY A 501 19.64 -13.09 27.02
N THR A 502 19.99 -12.14 26.16
CA THR A 502 19.10 -11.11 25.63
C THR A 502 18.52 -11.47 24.25
N GLN A 503 18.79 -12.69 23.76
CA GLN A 503 18.33 -13.14 22.45
C GLN A 503 17.08 -14.00 22.56
N ILE A 504 16.20 -13.82 21.60
CA ILE A 504 15.02 -14.64 21.34
C ILE A 504 15.14 -15.19 19.94
N THR A 505 14.98 -16.50 19.81
CA THR A 505 15.01 -17.19 18.51
C THR A 505 13.63 -17.74 18.19
N LEU A 506 13.05 -17.30 17.06
CA LEU A 506 11.77 -17.74 16.55
C LEU A 506 11.98 -18.64 15.33
N PRO A 507 11.51 -19.89 15.36
CA PRO A 507 11.47 -20.73 14.17
C PRO A 507 10.55 -20.14 13.09
N GLY A 508 10.94 -20.22 11.82
CA GLY A 508 10.15 -19.68 10.71
C GLY A 508 8.78 -20.33 10.57
N GLU A 509 8.66 -21.63 10.87
CA GLU A 509 7.36 -22.33 10.89
C GLU A 509 6.40 -21.74 11.94
N LEU A 510 6.93 -21.33 13.09
CA LEU A 510 6.11 -20.67 14.12
C LEU A 510 5.63 -19.29 13.65
N ILE A 511 6.52 -18.50 13.02
CA ILE A 511 6.18 -17.20 12.43
C ILE A 511 5.08 -17.39 11.38
N THR A 512 5.23 -18.33 10.46
CA THR A 512 4.25 -18.63 9.41
C THR A 512 2.92 -19.05 10.00
N ARG A 513 2.92 -20.01 10.93
CA ARG A 513 1.71 -20.55 11.56
C ARG A 513 0.90 -19.48 12.28
N ILE A 514 1.55 -18.57 13.00
CA ILE A 514 0.86 -17.48 13.71
C ILE A 514 0.50 -16.35 12.75
N GLY A 515 1.43 -15.93 11.92
CA GLY A 515 1.28 -14.76 11.04
C GLY A 515 0.32 -14.97 9.86
N GLN A 516 -0.24 -16.16 9.68
CA GLN A 516 -1.24 -16.49 8.64
C GLN A 516 -2.56 -17.01 9.21
N THR A 517 -2.80 -16.89 10.52
CA THR A 517 -4.04 -17.40 11.14
C THR A 517 -5.31 -16.75 10.61
N ALA A 518 -5.21 -15.55 10.04
CA ALA A 518 -6.33 -14.82 9.47
C ALA A 518 -6.38 -14.88 7.93
N ASN A 519 -5.56 -15.70 7.26
CA ASN A 519 -5.68 -15.89 5.83
C ASN A 519 -7.02 -16.56 5.50
N ASP A 520 -7.74 -16.03 4.51
CA ASP A 520 -9.07 -16.49 4.13
C ASP A 520 -8.99 -17.68 3.15
N GLY A 521 -8.78 -18.85 3.73
CA GLY A 521 -8.73 -20.11 3.00
C GLY A 521 -7.49 -20.29 2.11
N ALA A 522 -7.51 -21.34 1.29
CA ALA A 522 -6.37 -21.76 0.46
C ALA A 522 -6.08 -20.81 -0.72
N GLN A 523 -6.99 -19.89 -1.02
CA GLN A 523 -6.81 -18.90 -2.09
C GLN A 523 -6.09 -17.62 -1.64
N ASP A 524 -5.97 -17.41 -0.32
CA ASP A 524 -5.22 -16.26 0.22
C ASP A 524 -3.72 -16.61 0.28
N LEU A 525 -2.97 -16.01 -0.62
CA LEU A 525 -1.52 -16.17 -0.74
C LEU A 525 -0.74 -15.11 0.05
N SER A 526 -1.40 -14.38 0.96
CA SER A 526 -0.75 -13.36 1.78
C SER A 526 0.39 -13.93 2.59
N ASP A 527 1.54 -13.25 2.53
CA ASP A 527 2.70 -13.60 3.34
C ASP A 527 2.40 -13.37 4.84
N PRO A 528 3.07 -14.09 5.76
CA PRO A 528 2.86 -13.92 7.19
C PRO A 528 3.07 -12.46 7.65
N GLY A 529 2.32 -12.06 8.68
CA GLY A 529 2.52 -10.76 9.32
C GLY A 529 1.98 -10.77 10.74
N LEU A 530 2.87 -10.61 11.71
CA LEU A 530 2.51 -10.67 13.13
C LEU A 530 3.18 -9.56 13.95
N VAL A 531 2.64 -9.31 15.12
CA VAL A 531 3.25 -8.49 16.16
C VAL A 531 3.70 -9.38 17.32
N LEU A 532 4.92 -9.15 17.79
CA LEU A 532 5.51 -9.77 18.98
C LEU A 532 5.60 -8.75 20.11
N LEU A 533 5.30 -9.17 21.34
CA LEU A 533 5.46 -8.35 22.55
C LEU A 533 5.87 -9.21 23.74
N ILE A 534 6.89 -8.76 24.48
CA ILE A 534 7.29 -9.35 25.75
C ILE A 534 6.56 -8.63 26.90
N LYS A 535 5.99 -9.39 27.82
CA LYS A 535 5.31 -8.87 29.01
C LYS A 535 5.90 -9.49 30.27
N ALA A 536 6.44 -8.67 31.16
CA ALA A 536 6.77 -9.12 32.53
C ALA A 536 5.51 -9.64 33.20
N LYS A 537 5.60 -10.77 33.91
CA LYS A 537 4.52 -11.20 34.82
C LYS A 537 4.60 -10.29 36.05
N LYS A 538 3.49 -9.66 36.37
CA LYS A 538 3.34 -8.91 37.61
C LYS A 538 3.31 -9.85 38.80
#